data_f8ec240560c91138b45f6b134b4a042e
#
_entry.id   f8ec240560c91138b45f6b134b4a042e
#
_cell.length_a   1.000
_cell.length_b   1.000
_cell.length_c   1.000
_cell.angle_alpha   90.00
_cell.angle_beta   90.00
_cell.angle_gamma   90.00
#
_symmetry.space_group_name_H-M   'P 1'
#
loop_
_entity.id
_entity.type
_entity.pdbx_description
1 polymer ?
#
loop_
_entity_poly.entity_id
_entity_poly.type
_entity_poly.pdbx_seq_one_letter_code
_entity_poly.pdbx_strand_id
1 'polypeptide(L)'
;TNVFELYQTRLQLFELNKKAFLVAKDNLNIAKLKEKSGLITSFNFRDIEMVYLSSGVNLFQSSYDLLESNATLLKMTGKIIQTNNSK
;
A
#
# COMPACT_ATOMS: atom_id res chain seq x y z
N THR A 1 -14.65 11.86 13.82
CA THR A 1 -13.49 11.84 12.90
C THR A 1 -13.89 12.46 11.57
N ASN A 2 -13.19 13.47 11.13
CA ASN A 2 -13.53 14.08 9.85
C ASN A 2 -12.79 13.39 8.70
N VAL A 3 -13.23 13.68 7.48
CA VAL A 3 -12.70 13.04 6.27
C VAL A 3 -11.23 13.36 6.07
N PHE A 4 -10.82 14.57 6.43
CA PHE A 4 -9.44 15.01 6.28
C PHE A 4 -8.50 14.20 7.17
N GLU A 5 -8.89 13.96 8.42
CA GLU A 5 -8.11 13.14 9.34
C GLU A 5 -8.01 11.71 8.85
N LEU A 6 -9.10 11.17 8.33
CA LEU A 6 -9.14 9.83 7.76
C LEU A 6 -8.18 9.73 6.58
N TYR A 7 -8.18 10.73 5.71
CA TYR A 7 -7.27 10.78 4.57
C TYR A 7 -5.82 10.77 5.01
N GLN A 8 -5.48 11.58 6.02
CA GLN A 8 -4.11 11.64 6.54
C GLN A 8 -3.68 10.29 7.12
N THR A 9 -4.56 9.63 7.87
CA THR A 9 -4.28 8.32 8.44
C THR A 9 -4.03 7.30 7.34
N ARG A 10 -4.85 7.30 6.31
CA ARG A 10 -4.70 6.37 5.19
C ARG A 10 -3.43 6.66 4.39
N LEU A 11 -3.06 7.93 4.27
CA LEU A 11 -1.81 8.31 3.61
C LEU A 11 -0.60 7.76 4.38
N GLN A 12 -0.62 7.89 5.71
CA GLN A 12 0.44 7.37 6.55
C GLN A 12 0.54 5.84 6.43
N LEU A 13 -0.60 5.15 6.41
CA LEU A 13 -0.62 3.70 6.23
C LEU A 13 -0.08 3.30 4.86
N PHE A 14 -0.44 4.06 3.83
CA PHE A 14 0.09 3.82 2.48
C PHE A 14 1.60 3.94 2.46
N GLU A 15 2.15 5.00 3.04
CA GLU A 15 3.60 5.22 3.10
C GLU A 15 4.30 4.09 3.85
N LEU A 16 3.72 3.66 4.96
CA LEU A 16 4.26 2.58 5.77
C LEU A 16 4.27 1.27 5.01
N ASN A 17 3.16 0.95 4.34
CA ASN A 17 3.04 -0.28 3.55
C ASN A 17 3.96 -0.25 2.33
N LYS A 18 4.17 0.93 1.75
CA LYS A 18 5.10 1.09 0.65
C LYS A 18 6.53 0.75 1.08
N LYS A 19 6.94 1.26 2.25
CA LYS A 19 8.26 0.94 2.80
C LYS A 19 8.40 -0.54 3.09
N ALA A 20 7.38 -1.14 3.69
CA ALA A 20 7.38 -2.57 4.00
C ALA A 20 7.48 -3.41 2.72
N PHE A 21 6.80 -3.02 1.67
CA PHE A 21 6.86 -3.71 0.38
C PHE A 21 8.26 -3.64 -0.22
N LEU A 22 8.88 -2.47 -0.19
CA LEU A 22 10.23 -2.30 -0.72
C LEU A 22 11.25 -3.15 0.03
N VAL A 23 11.14 -3.21 1.36
CA VAL A 23 12.00 -4.06 2.18
C VAL A 23 11.78 -5.53 1.84
N ALA A 24 10.53 -5.95 1.72
CA ALA A 24 10.20 -7.33 1.37
C ALA A 24 10.72 -7.70 -0.01
N LYS A 25 10.67 -6.76 -0.96
CA LYS A 25 11.21 -6.96 -2.30
C LYS A 25 12.72 -7.17 -2.27
N ASP A 26 13.42 -6.34 -1.50
CA ASP A 26 14.86 -6.47 -1.35
C ASP A 26 15.23 -7.80 -0.71
N ASN A 27 14.49 -8.20 0.32
CA ASN A 27 14.70 -9.48 0.99
C ASN A 27 14.49 -10.65 0.03
N LEU A 28 13.48 -10.55 -0.84
CA LEU A 28 13.20 -11.57 -1.82
C LEU A 28 14.37 -11.68 -2.83
N ASN A 29 14.88 -10.55 -3.29
CA ASN A 29 16.01 -10.54 -4.23
C ASN A 29 17.25 -11.18 -3.62
N ILE A 30 17.54 -10.86 -2.35
CA ILE A 30 18.66 -11.46 -1.62
C ILE A 30 18.43 -12.97 -1.45
N ALA A 31 17.19 -13.35 -1.13
CA ALA A 31 16.85 -14.76 -0.95
C ALA A 31 17.00 -15.57 -2.24
N LYS A 32 16.67 -14.97 -3.38
CA LYS A 32 16.88 -15.62 -4.68
C LYS A 32 18.34 -15.96 -4.91
N LEU A 33 19.23 -15.04 -4.58
CA LEU A 33 20.68 -15.27 -4.70
C LEU A 33 21.14 -16.36 -3.74
N LYS A 34 20.63 -16.34 -2.51
CA LYS A 34 20.99 -17.35 -1.50
C LYS A 34 20.48 -18.73 -1.88
N GLU A 35 19.29 -18.82 -2.47
CA GLU A 35 18.73 -20.09 -2.90
C GLU A 35 19.59 -20.70 -4.01
N LYS A 36 20.01 -19.88 -4.97
CA LYS A 36 20.90 -20.34 -6.06
C LYS A 36 22.21 -20.86 -5.52
N SER A 37 22.71 -20.26 -4.44
CA SER A 37 23.98 -20.67 -3.80
C SER A 37 23.79 -21.82 -2.82
N GLY A 38 22.57 -22.24 -2.58
CA GLY A 38 22.26 -23.30 -1.62
C GLY A 38 22.35 -22.85 -0.16
N LEU A 39 22.38 -21.54 0.10
CA LEU A 39 22.51 -21.02 1.45
C LEU A 39 21.21 -21.03 2.24
N ILE A 40 20.06 -21.12 1.56
CA ILE A 40 18.77 -21.26 2.20
C ILE A 40 17.98 -22.37 1.54
N THR A 41 17.05 -22.95 2.27
CA THR A 41 16.19 -24.02 1.75
C THR A 41 15.08 -23.42 0.90
N SER A 42 14.49 -24.25 0.03
CA SER A 42 13.32 -23.87 -0.75
C SER A 42 12.17 -23.47 0.16
N PHE A 43 12.07 -24.09 1.32
CA PHE A 43 11.03 -23.81 2.30
C PHE A 43 11.17 -22.40 2.85
N ASN A 44 12.38 -22.00 3.23
CA ASN A 44 12.64 -20.65 3.72
C ASN A 44 12.44 -19.61 2.62
N PHE A 45 12.83 -19.95 1.40
CA PHE A 45 12.60 -19.07 0.26
C PHE A 45 11.12 -18.80 0.05
N ARG A 46 10.30 -19.85 0.16
CA ARG A 46 8.85 -19.73 0.00
C ARG A 46 8.25 -18.82 1.06
N ASP A 47 8.73 -18.90 2.30
CA ASP A 47 8.26 -18.02 3.39
C ASP A 47 8.55 -16.55 3.06
N ILE A 48 9.73 -16.26 2.57
CA ILE A 48 10.12 -14.89 2.18
C ILE A 48 9.27 -14.42 1.01
N GLU A 49 9.00 -15.29 0.06
CA GLU A 49 8.14 -14.98 -1.07
C GLU A 49 6.72 -14.66 -0.62
N MET A 50 6.19 -15.40 0.35
CA MET A 50 4.85 -15.15 0.89
C MET A 50 4.78 -13.82 1.62
N VAL A 51 5.83 -13.45 2.34
CA VAL A 51 5.88 -12.12 2.98
C VAL A 51 5.87 -11.02 1.92
N TYR A 52 6.60 -11.22 0.84
CA TYR A 52 6.61 -10.28 -0.27
C TYR A 52 5.20 -10.13 -0.88
N LEU A 53 4.53 -11.24 -1.14
CA LEU A 53 3.19 -11.23 -1.72
C LEU A 53 2.17 -10.56 -0.78
N SER A 54 2.25 -10.87 0.51
CA SER A 54 1.39 -10.24 1.53
C SER A 54 1.61 -8.74 1.59
N SER A 55 2.87 -8.31 1.54
CA SER A 55 3.21 -6.89 1.55
C SER A 55 2.66 -6.20 0.31
N GLY A 56 2.70 -6.88 -0.84
CA GLY A 56 2.12 -6.36 -2.07
C GLY A 56 0.62 -6.18 -1.98
N VAL A 57 -0.07 -7.15 -1.41
CA VAL A 57 -1.52 -7.08 -1.20
C VAL A 57 -1.85 -5.93 -0.25
N ASN A 58 -1.10 -5.80 0.84
CA ASN A 58 -1.31 -4.73 1.82
C ASN A 58 -1.09 -3.35 1.18
N LEU A 59 -0.05 -3.22 0.35
CA LEU A 59 0.21 -1.98 -0.36
C LEU A 59 -0.92 -1.66 -1.33
N PHE A 60 -1.38 -2.65 -2.07
CA PHE A 60 -2.49 -2.48 -3.01
C PHE A 60 -3.75 -2.03 -2.28
N GLN A 61 -4.06 -2.67 -1.15
CA GLN A 61 -5.23 -2.31 -0.35
C GLN A 61 -5.12 -0.90 0.19
N SER A 62 -3.96 -0.51 0.70
CA SER A 62 -3.72 0.84 1.21
C SER A 62 -3.83 1.87 0.10
N SER A 63 -3.34 1.54 -1.08
CA SER A 63 -3.44 2.38 -2.26
C SER A 63 -4.90 2.63 -2.64
N TYR A 64 -5.68 1.55 -2.64
CA TYR A 64 -7.11 1.62 -2.93
C TYR A 64 -7.84 2.47 -1.90
N ASP A 65 -7.55 2.26 -0.62
CA ASP A 65 -8.17 3.03 0.46
C ASP A 65 -7.84 4.50 0.35
N LEU A 66 -6.59 4.81 -0.01
CA LEU A 66 -6.16 6.20 -0.18
C LEU A 66 -6.88 6.85 -1.36
N LEU A 67 -7.01 6.14 -2.47
CA LEU A 67 -7.74 6.63 -3.65
C LEU A 67 -9.20 6.87 -3.32
N GLU A 68 -9.80 5.97 -2.56
CA GLU A 68 -11.19 6.11 -2.13
C GLU A 68 -11.37 7.35 -1.27
N SER A 69 -10.47 7.59 -0.31
CA SER A 69 -10.51 8.79 0.52
C SER A 69 -10.34 10.05 -0.29
N ASN A 70 -9.41 10.02 -1.25
CA ASN A 70 -9.17 11.16 -2.13
C ASN A 70 -10.40 11.45 -2.99
N ALA A 71 -11.03 10.42 -3.51
CA ALA A 71 -12.26 10.55 -4.31
C ALA A 71 -13.38 11.15 -3.46
N THR A 72 -13.50 10.72 -2.21
CA THR A 72 -14.51 11.26 -1.29
C THR A 72 -14.27 12.74 -1.03
N LEU A 73 -13.01 13.14 -0.80
CA LEU A 73 -12.68 14.55 -0.61
C LEU A 73 -13.02 15.39 -1.84
N LEU A 74 -12.64 14.90 -3.01
CA LEU A 74 -12.93 15.59 -4.27
C LEU A 74 -14.43 15.68 -4.52
N LYS A 75 -15.17 14.62 -4.20
CA LYS A 75 -16.59 14.59 -4.36
C LYS A 75 -17.28 15.61 -3.47
N MET A 76 -16.83 15.71 -2.22
CA MET A 76 -17.37 16.69 -1.29
C MET A 76 -17.09 18.12 -1.75
N THR A 77 -15.86 18.37 -2.21
CA THR A 77 -15.46 19.67 -2.75
C THR A 77 -16.24 20.00 -4.01
N GLY A 78 -16.37 19.03 -4.91
CA GLY A 78 -17.13 19.20 -6.14
C GLY A 78 -18.59 19.47 -5.89
N LYS A 79 -19.17 18.81 -4.88
CA LYS A 79 -20.57 19.02 -4.51
C LYS A 79 -20.80 20.46 -4.04
N ILE A 80 -19.89 21.00 -3.26
CA ILE A 80 -19.96 22.38 -2.80
C ILE A 80 -19.91 23.35 -3.98
N ILE A 81 -18.98 23.10 -4.90
CA ILE A 81 -18.82 23.93 -6.12
C ILE A 81 -20.08 23.84 -6.98
N GLN A 82 -20.63 22.64 -7.15
CA GLN A 82 -21.86 22.45 -7.93
C GLN A 82 -23.03 23.19 -7.32
N THR A 83 -23.14 23.17 -6.00
CA THR A 83 -24.19 23.90 -5.31
C THR A 83 -24.11 25.40 -5.61
N ASN A 84 -22.90 25.94 -5.64
CA ASN A 84 -22.68 27.34 -5.97
C ASN A 84 -22.99 27.65 -7.45
N ASN A 85 -22.72 26.68 -8.32
CA ASN A 85 -22.89 26.88 -9.76
C ASN A 85 -24.29 26.61 -10.26
N SER A 86 -25.10 25.90 -9.48
CA SER A 86 -26.45 25.53 -9.91
C SER A 86 -27.49 26.64 -9.77
N LYS A 87 -27.07 27.80 -9.47
CA LYS A 87 -27.98 28.95 -9.37
C LYS A 87 -28.36 29.52 -10.75
#